data_ee73a887e584e367fa995d026e5aafbb
#
_entry.id   ee73a887e584e367fa995d026e5aafbb
#
_cell.length_a   1.000
_cell.length_b   1.000
_cell.length_c   1.000
_cell.angle_alpha   90.00
_cell.angle_beta   90.00
_cell.angle_gamma   90.00
#
_symmetry.space_group_name_H-M   'P 1'
#
loop_
_entity.id
_entity.type
_entity.pdbx_description
1 polymer ?
#
loop_
_entity_poly.entity_id
_entity_poly.type
_entity_poly.pdbx_seq_one_letter_code
_entity_poly.pdbx_strand_id
1 'polypeptide(L)'
;MSFIGTILVLLSLISSTEIAVTDDPPQTLEADVVIYDATPAGISAAIAVRRAGLSVLLISPHPHIGGLTTSGLGATDVGAGTTVGGIGREFYRALRDHYNEETHWTREARTDFRGRGHAEGDALAWTFEPHVAEAVLEQMLEDAGVLVVRGAGIDRNAALMTRSIPWQVLALRLKDGRTVRGRIFIDASYEGDLLPISSVPFTLGREANSEHDETLDGVQLKRARHHQFNTPVSA
;
A
#
# COMPACT_ATOMS: atom_id res chain seq x y z
N MET A 1 21.52 -65.02 -45.97
CA MET A 1 20.87 -63.68 -46.17
C MET A 1 20.78 -62.99 -44.81
N SER A 2 21.70 -62.05 -44.58
CA SER A 2 21.87 -61.37 -43.29
C SER A 2 21.34 -59.99 -43.44
N PHE A 3 20.33 -59.61 -42.63
CA PHE A 3 19.81 -58.26 -42.57
C PHE A 3 20.51 -57.49 -41.39
N ILE A 4 21.32 -56.52 -41.74
CA ILE A 4 21.95 -55.62 -40.82
C ILE A 4 20.99 -54.43 -40.71
N GLY A 5 20.32 -54.28 -39.51
CA GLY A 5 19.49 -53.13 -39.20
C GLY A 5 20.36 -51.99 -38.68
N THR A 6 20.35 -50.85 -39.36
CA THR A 6 21.04 -49.64 -38.96
C THR A 6 20.16 -48.90 -37.98
N ILE A 7 20.61 -48.75 -36.72
CA ILE A 7 19.97 -47.93 -35.70
C ILE A 7 20.47 -46.51 -35.88
N LEU A 8 19.56 -45.61 -36.25
CA LEU A 8 19.81 -44.17 -36.31
C LEU A 8 19.57 -43.57 -34.93
N VAL A 9 20.62 -43.13 -34.24
CA VAL A 9 20.53 -42.40 -32.97
C VAL A 9 20.41 -40.93 -33.29
N LEU A 10 19.21 -40.36 -33.07
CA LEU A 10 19.00 -38.89 -33.08
C LEU A 10 19.50 -38.33 -31.76
N LEU A 11 20.64 -37.66 -31.76
CA LEU A 11 21.04 -36.75 -30.67
C LEU A 11 20.23 -35.44 -30.80
N SER A 12 19.28 -35.23 -29.92
CA SER A 12 18.66 -33.92 -29.73
C SER A 12 19.61 -32.99 -28.96
N LEU A 13 20.13 -32.00 -29.65
CA LEU A 13 20.85 -30.88 -29.02
C LEU A 13 19.85 -30.07 -28.20
N ILE A 14 19.87 -30.25 -26.89
CA ILE A 14 19.22 -29.34 -25.96
C ILE A 14 20.10 -28.10 -25.88
N SER A 15 19.69 -27.05 -26.57
CA SER A 15 20.29 -25.72 -26.42
C SER A 15 19.89 -25.17 -25.03
N SER A 16 20.80 -25.21 -24.08
CA SER A 16 20.68 -24.50 -22.82
C SER A 16 20.81 -23.02 -23.14
N THR A 17 19.68 -22.30 -23.11
CA THR A 17 19.67 -20.84 -23.08
C THR A 17 20.25 -20.45 -21.74
N GLU A 18 21.52 -20.05 -21.70
CA GLU A 18 22.07 -19.32 -20.56
C GLU A 18 21.31 -18.03 -20.43
N ILE A 19 20.58 -17.89 -19.33
CA ILE A 19 20.02 -16.60 -18.92
C ILE A 19 21.23 -15.75 -18.51
N ALA A 20 21.61 -14.83 -19.38
CA ALA A 20 22.64 -13.85 -19.06
C ALA A 20 22.10 -13.00 -17.90
N VAL A 21 22.60 -13.22 -16.69
CA VAL A 21 22.44 -12.30 -15.58
C VAL A 21 23.25 -11.06 -15.95
N THR A 22 22.58 -10.02 -16.39
CA THR A 22 23.23 -8.72 -16.60
C THR A 22 23.61 -8.17 -15.24
N ASP A 23 24.91 -8.04 -15.00
CA ASP A 23 25.51 -7.37 -13.84
C ASP A 23 25.38 -5.82 -14.01
N ASP A 24 24.18 -5.33 -14.33
CA ASP A 24 23.93 -3.91 -14.26
C ASP A 24 23.95 -3.45 -12.82
N PRO A 25 24.66 -2.36 -12.49
CA PRO A 25 24.68 -1.85 -11.12
C PRO A 25 23.26 -1.52 -10.68
N PRO A 26 22.89 -1.84 -9.43
CA PRO A 26 21.53 -1.65 -8.95
C PRO A 26 21.10 -0.20 -9.15
N GLN A 27 20.00 -0.01 -9.87
CA GLN A 27 19.47 1.31 -10.22
C GLN A 27 19.19 2.12 -8.96
N THR A 28 19.65 3.39 -8.97
CA THR A 28 19.28 4.36 -7.93
C THR A 28 18.13 5.22 -8.45
N LEU A 29 17.05 5.25 -7.65
CA LEU A 29 15.91 6.13 -7.84
C LEU A 29 16.01 7.30 -6.87
N GLU A 30 15.61 8.51 -7.27
CA GLU A 30 15.71 9.71 -6.45
C GLU A 30 14.46 10.59 -6.56
N ALA A 31 14.01 11.14 -5.43
CA ALA A 31 12.91 12.10 -5.36
C ALA A 31 13.09 13.03 -4.14
N ASP A 32 12.42 14.18 -4.12
CA ASP A 32 12.38 15.04 -2.92
C ASP A 32 11.74 14.30 -1.74
N VAL A 33 10.64 13.58 -2.01
CA VAL A 33 9.90 12.81 -1.01
C VAL A 33 9.78 11.36 -1.46
N VAL A 34 10.15 10.45 -0.59
CA VAL A 34 9.96 9.00 -0.74
C VAL A 34 8.90 8.54 0.23
N ILE A 35 7.86 7.89 -0.28
CA ILE A 35 6.75 7.38 0.52
C ILE A 35 6.76 5.86 0.43
N TYR A 36 6.78 5.21 1.57
CA TYR A 36 6.72 3.77 1.65
C TYR A 36 5.33 3.30 2.04
N ASP A 37 4.83 2.40 1.24
CA ASP A 37 3.55 1.76 1.12
C ASP A 37 2.46 2.62 0.45
N ALA A 38 1.82 1.99 -0.55
CA ALA A 38 0.73 2.57 -1.32
C ALA A 38 -0.64 2.31 -0.65
N THR A 39 -0.72 2.50 0.66
CA THR A 39 -1.98 2.59 1.39
C THR A 39 -2.76 3.85 0.98
N PRO A 40 -4.03 4.03 1.36
CA PRO A 40 -4.75 5.29 1.10
C PRO A 40 -4.03 6.52 1.67
N ALA A 41 -3.33 6.36 2.80
CA ALA A 41 -2.52 7.40 3.40
C ALA A 41 -1.31 7.75 2.51
N GLY A 42 -0.56 6.73 2.05
CA GLY A 42 0.58 6.93 1.16
C GLY A 42 0.19 7.54 -0.18
N ILE A 43 -0.91 7.09 -0.78
CA ILE A 43 -1.45 7.64 -2.03
C ILE A 43 -1.84 9.11 -1.85
N SER A 44 -2.57 9.42 -0.78
CA SER A 44 -2.98 10.80 -0.48
C SER A 44 -1.76 11.71 -0.25
N ALA A 45 -0.77 11.23 0.48
CA ALA A 45 0.48 11.95 0.69
C ALA A 45 1.22 12.20 -0.63
N ALA A 46 1.33 11.20 -1.50
CA ALA A 46 1.99 11.32 -2.79
C ALA A 46 1.32 12.37 -3.70
N ILE A 47 -0.01 12.34 -3.79
CA ILE A 47 -0.79 13.33 -4.54
C ILE A 47 -0.56 14.74 -3.96
N ALA A 48 -0.58 14.89 -2.63
CA ALA A 48 -0.36 16.17 -1.98
C ALA A 48 1.04 16.72 -2.27
N VAL A 49 2.08 15.87 -2.22
CA VAL A 49 3.47 16.24 -2.55
C VAL A 49 3.56 16.73 -3.99
N ARG A 50 2.95 16.01 -4.94
CA ARG A 50 2.95 16.44 -6.36
C ARG A 50 2.24 17.78 -6.55
N ARG A 51 1.11 17.98 -5.88
CA ARG A 51 0.37 19.27 -5.90
C ARG A 51 1.16 20.42 -5.29
N ALA A 52 2.08 20.12 -4.37
CA ALA A 52 3.02 21.09 -3.84
C ALA A 52 4.23 21.39 -4.76
N GLY A 53 4.29 20.76 -5.95
CA GLY A 53 5.35 20.99 -6.94
C GLY A 53 6.64 20.21 -6.67
N LEU A 54 6.66 19.26 -5.74
CA LEU A 54 7.81 18.43 -5.40
C LEU A 54 7.79 17.11 -6.17
N SER A 55 8.96 16.53 -6.39
CA SER A 55 9.10 15.17 -6.89
C SER A 55 8.77 14.15 -5.80
N VAL A 56 8.08 13.08 -6.17
CA VAL A 56 7.69 12.01 -5.25
C VAL A 56 7.90 10.64 -5.87
N LEU A 57 8.32 9.70 -5.04
CA LEU A 57 8.37 8.28 -5.36
C LEU A 57 7.52 7.54 -4.34
N LEU A 58 6.47 6.85 -4.81
CA LEU A 58 5.62 5.99 -4.01
C LEU A 58 6.04 4.54 -4.21
N ILE A 59 6.47 3.88 -3.13
CA ILE A 59 6.93 2.50 -3.16
C ILE A 59 5.85 1.63 -2.55
N SER A 60 5.39 0.60 -3.28
CA SER A 60 4.47 -0.41 -2.77
C SER A 60 5.17 -1.75 -2.62
N PRO A 61 5.14 -2.39 -1.44
CA PRO A 61 5.60 -3.76 -1.28
C PRO A 61 4.71 -4.77 -2.02
N HIS A 62 3.51 -4.36 -2.42
CA HIS A 62 2.49 -5.17 -3.07
C HIS A 62 2.30 -4.79 -4.54
N PRO A 63 1.82 -5.70 -5.40
CA PRO A 63 1.45 -5.38 -6.76
C PRO A 63 0.19 -4.49 -6.85
N HIS A 64 -0.74 -4.64 -5.89
CA HIS A 64 -1.95 -3.85 -5.75
C HIS A 64 -1.70 -2.64 -4.85
N ILE A 65 -2.45 -1.56 -5.08
CA ILE A 65 -2.41 -0.33 -4.29
C ILE A 65 -3.74 -0.08 -3.58
N GLY A 66 -3.74 0.83 -2.61
CA GLY A 66 -4.95 1.21 -1.87
C GLY A 66 -5.18 0.42 -0.58
N GLY A 67 -4.28 -0.52 -0.25
CA GLY A 67 -4.30 -1.25 1.02
C GLY A 67 -5.66 -1.84 1.35
N LEU A 68 -6.18 -1.62 2.56
CA LEU A 68 -7.47 -2.16 3.02
C LEU A 68 -8.66 -1.65 2.18
N THR A 69 -8.57 -0.47 1.59
CA THR A 69 -9.65 0.10 0.76
C THR A 69 -9.90 -0.72 -0.51
N THR A 70 -8.87 -1.36 -1.05
CA THR A 70 -8.93 -2.13 -2.30
C THR A 70 -8.81 -3.64 -2.09
N SER A 71 -8.65 -4.09 -0.84
CA SER A 71 -8.39 -5.50 -0.51
C SER A 71 -9.64 -6.29 -0.09
N GLY A 72 -10.83 -5.84 -0.42
CA GLY A 72 -12.06 -6.62 -0.28
C GLY A 72 -13.08 -6.10 0.73
N LEU A 73 -12.84 -5.02 1.46
CA LEU A 73 -13.81 -4.50 2.44
C LEU A 73 -15.07 -3.94 1.75
N GLY A 74 -14.94 -3.23 0.63
CA GLY A 74 -16.07 -2.78 -0.19
C GLY A 74 -17.02 -1.76 0.44
N ALA A 75 -16.78 -1.36 1.67
CA ALA A 75 -17.59 -0.37 2.38
C ALA A 75 -16.74 0.42 3.37
N THR A 76 -17.03 1.71 3.47
CA THR A 76 -16.36 2.61 4.42
C THR A 76 -17.21 2.80 5.66
N ASP A 77 -16.59 2.60 6.83
CA ASP A 77 -17.15 2.97 8.12
C ASP A 77 -17.07 4.49 8.28
N VAL A 78 -18.05 5.17 7.72
CA VAL A 78 -18.15 6.64 7.78
C VAL A 78 -19.17 7.07 8.81
N GLY A 79 -18.77 7.95 9.72
CA GLY A 79 -19.66 8.64 10.63
C GLY A 79 -20.40 9.80 9.93
N ALA A 80 -20.03 11.03 10.22
CA ALA A 80 -20.53 12.20 9.51
C ALA A 80 -19.76 12.40 8.19
N GLY A 81 -20.27 11.88 7.08
CA GLY A 81 -19.61 11.96 5.76
C GLY A 81 -19.32 13.40 5.29
N THR A 82 -20.00 14.39 5.85
CA THR A 82 -19.76 15.82 5.59
C THR A 82 -18.41 16.31 6.10
N THR A 83 -17.78 15.60 7.05
CA THR A 83 -16.45 15.95 7.60
C THR A 83 -15.30 15.45 6.74
N VAL A 84 -15.55 14.56 5.80
CA VAL A 84 -14.54 14.07 4.87
C VAL A 84 -14.22 15.14 3.85
N GLY A 85 -12.94 15.54 3.78
CA GLY A 85 -12.45 16.62 2.91
C GLY A 85 -11.25 16.20 2.07
N GLY A 86 -10.67 17.18 1.34
CA GLY A 86 -9.45 17.02 0.57
C GLY A 86 -9.46 15.84 -0.41
N ILE A 87 -8.33 15.17 -0.54
CA ILE A 87 -8.12 14.05 -1.46
C ILE A 87 -9.06 12.88 -1.15
N GLY A 88 -9.37 12.63 0.13
CA GLY A 88 -10.36 11.62 0.49
C GLY A 88 -11.76 11.92 -0.09
N ARG A 89 -12.19 13.18 -0.05
CA ARG A 89 -13.47 13.58 -0.66
C ARG A 89 -13.44 13.44 -2.19
N GLU A 90 -12.32 13.75 -2.82
CA GLU A 90 -12.14 13.57 -4.27
C GLU A 90 -12.28 12.11 -4.65
N PHE A 91 -11.66 11.20 -3.90
CA PHE A 91 -11.77 9.77 -4.10
C PHE A 91 -13.22 9.27 -4.02
N TYR A 92 -13.95 9.60 -2.95
CA TYR A 92 -15.34 9.16 -2.81
C TYR A 92 -16.28 9.80 -3.83
N ARG A 93 -15.95 10.99 -4.33
CA ARG A 93 -16.66 11.60 -5.45
C ARG A 93 -16.40 10.85 -6.76
N ALA A 94 -15.15 10.53 -7.06
CA ALA A 94 -14.80 9.77 -8.26
C ALA A 94 -15.45 8.37 -8.27
N LEU A 95 -15.55 7.71 -7.11
CA LEU A 95 -16.36 6.50 -6.97
C LEU A 95 -17.83 6.75 -7.31
N ARG A 96 -18.41 7.84 -6.78
CA ARG A 96 -19.79 8.19 -7.07
C ARG A 96 -20.00 8.44 -8.56
N ASP A 97 -19.08 9.15 -9.20
CA ASP A 97 -19.13 9.44 -10.64
C ASP A 97 -19.08 8.15 -11.46
N HIS A 98 -18.22 7.20 -11.09
CA HIS A 98 -18.18 5.86 -11.69
C HIS A 98 -19.56 5.18 -11.63
N TYR A 99 -20.19 5.14 -10.47
CA TYR A 99 -21.48 4.50 -10.27
C TYR A 99 -22.69 5.32 -10.75
N ASN A 100 -22.49 6.53 -11.27
CA ASN A 100 -23.54 7.26 -11.98
C ASN A 100 -23.81 6.71 -13.39
N GLU A 101 -22.84 5.99 -13.96
CA GLU A 101 -22.98 5.39 -15.28
C GLU A 101 -23.77 4.08 -15.21
N GLU A 102 -24.91 4.01 -15.88
CA GLU A 102 -25.79 2.82 -15.93
C GLU A 102 -25.07 1.58 -16.46
N THR A 103 -24.09 1.75 -17.34
CA THR A 103 -23.33 0.65 -17.95
C THR A 103 -22.46 -0.12 -16.96
N HIS A 104 -22.16 0.44 -15.81
CA HIS A 104 -21.38 -0.21 -14.74
C HIS A 104 -22.24 -1.15 -13.87
N TRP A 105 -23.57 -1.07 -13.97
CA TRP A 105 -24.51 -1.89 -13.21
C TRP A 105 -24.85 -3.16 -13.97
N THR A 106 -24.03 -4.21 -13.81
CA THR A 106 -24.18 -5.47 -14.56
C THR A 106 -24.90 -6.56 -13.79
N ARG A 107 -25.04 -6.44 -12.47
CA ARG A 107 -25.61 -7.45 -11.58
C ARG A 107 -27.04 -7.13 -11.16
N GLU A 108 -27.33 -5.87 -10.95
CA GLU A 108 -28.63 -5.35 -10.55
C GLU A 108 -28.84 -3.95 -11.13
N ALA A 109 -30.07 -3.46 -11.15
CA ALA A 109 -30.31 -2.09 -11.56
C ALA A 109 -29.81 -1.11 -10.49
N ARG A 110 -29.24 0.02 -10.93
CA ARG A 110 -28.76 1.08 -10.03
C ARG A 110 -29.83 1.53 -9.04
N THR A 111 -31.10 1.58 -9.47
CA THR A 111 -32.24 1.97 -8.64
C THR A 111 -32.57 0.97 -7.53
N ASP A 112 -32.11 -0.26 -7.65
CA ASP A 112 -32.39 -1.34 -6.68
C ASP A 112 -31.31 -1.46 -5.60
N PHE A 113 -30.10 -0.97 -5.89
CA PHE A 113 -28.99 -1.00 -4.96
C PHE A 113 -29.20 -0.08 -3.76
N ARG A 114 -28.93 -0.57 -2.55
CA ARG A 114 -29.17 0.13 -1.27
C ARG A 114 -27.88 0.43 -0.50
N GLY A 115 -26.72 0.36 -1.14
CA GLY A 115 -25.45 0.71 -0.53
C GLY A 115 -25.40 2.21 -0.13
N ARG A 116 -24.62 2.51 0.91
CA ARG A 116 -24.46 3.90 1.37
C ARG A 116 -23.79 4.76 0.30
N GLY A 117 -24.34 5.95 0.08
CA GLY A 117 -23.83 6.88 -0.93
C GLY A 117 -24.32 6.62 -2.34
N HIS A 118 -25.40 5.81 -2.51
CA HIS A 118 -25.99 5.50 -3.81
C HIS A 118 -27.44 5.98 -3.97
N ALA A 119 -27.98 6.68 -3.00
CA ALA A 119 -29.29 7.32 -3.15
C ALA A 119 -29.23 8.47 -4.16
N GLU A 120 -30.40 8.85 -4.68
CA GLU A 120 -30.52 10.01 -5.55
C GLU A 120 -30.06 11.28 -4.78
N GLY A 121 -29.19 12.09 -5.40
CA GLY A 121 -28.61 13.28 -4.80
C GLY A 121 -27.37 13.04 -3.92
N ASP A 122 -26.98 11.81 -3.63
CA ASP A 122 -25.72 11.55 -2.94
C ASP A 122 -24.53 12.03 -3.77
N ALA A 123 -23.61 12.73 -3.14
CA ALA A 123 -22.43 13.29 -3.79
C ALA A 123 -21.18 12.40 -3.64
N LEU A 124 -21.22 11.38 -2.78
CA LEU A 124 -20.08 10.53 -2.43
C LEU A 124 -20.58 9.10 -2.27
N ALA A 125 -19.84 8.13 -2.83
CA ALA A 125 -20.15 6.70 -2.68
C ALA A 125 -19.30 6.10 -1.56
N TRP A 126 -19.96 5.50 -0.56
CA TRP A 126 -19.31 4.87 0.60
C TRP A 126 -19.27 3.35 0.52
N THR A 127 -20.00 2.78 -0.41
CA THR A 127 -20.01 1.35 -0.74
C THR A 127 -19.56 1.19 -2.18
N PHE A 128 -18.60 0.32 -2.43
CA PHE A 128 -17.97 0.19 -3.73
C PHE A 128 -17.27 -1.16 -3.88
N GLU A 129 -17.03 -1.55 -5.11
CA GLU A 129 -16.25 -2.73 -5.44
C GLU A 129 -14.75 -2.44 -5.28
N PRO A 130 -13.97 -3.34 -4.66
CA PRO A 130 -12.55 -3.13 -4.43
C PRO A 130 -11.74 -2.79 -5.69
N HIS A 131 -12.02 -3.46 -6.81
CA HIS A 131 -11.32 -3.21 -8.07
C HIS A 131 -11.64 -1.83 -8.68
N VAL A 132 -12.86 -1.32 -8.46
CA VAL A 132 -13.24 0.05 -8.86
C VAL A 132 -12.47 1.07 -8.01
N ALA A 133 -12.38 0.81 -6.69
CA ALA A 133 -11.61 1.67 -5.80
C ALA A 133 -10.12 1.71 -6.21
N GLU A 134 -9.52 0.57 -6.56
CA GLU A 134 -8.15 0.53 -7.04
C GLU A 134 -8.00 1.33 -8.34
N ALA A 135 -8.89 1.12 -9.33
CA ALA A 135 -8.85 1.84 -10.59
C ALA A 135 -8.97 3.37 -10.41
N VAL A 136 -9.83 3.83 -9.50
CA VAL A 136 -9.96 5.26 -9.16
C VAL A 136 -8.69 5.79 -8.54
N LEU A 137 -8.08 5.07 -7.58
CA LEU A 137 -6.81 5.49 -6.97
C LEU A 137 -5.66 5.52 -7.98
N GLU A 138 -5.63 4.57 -8.91
CA GLU A 138 -4.66 4.55 -10.01
C GLU A 138 -4.78 5.79 -10.89
N GLN A 139 -6.00 6.11 -11.31
CA GLN A 139 -6.26 7.29 -12.12
C GLN A 139 -5.86 8.58 -11.39
N MET A 140 -6.16 8.69 -10.09
CA MET A 140 -5.76 9.85 -9.28
C MET A 140 -4.25 10.01 -9.18
N LEU A 141 -3.50 8.91 -9.09
CA LEU A 141 -2.03 8.92 -9.08
C LEU A 141 -1.48 9.30 -10.45
N GLU A 142 -2.05 8.78 -11.52
CA GLU A 142 -1.67 9.10 -12.90
C GLU A 142 -1.90 10.59 -13.20
N ASP A 143 -3.08 11.11 -12.90
CA ASP A 143 -3.44 12.53 -13.07
C ASP A 143 -2.50 13.47 -12.30
N ALA A 144 -2.04 13.03 -11.12
CA ALA A 144 -1.05 13.78 -10.34
C ALA A 144 0.39 13.59 -10.84
N GLY A 145 0.66 12.67 -11.76
CA GLY A 145 2.00 12.35 -12.25
C GLY A 145 2.89 11.72 -11.18
N VAL A 146 2.34 10.84 -10.33
CA VAL A 146 3.07 10.12 -9.30
C VAL A 146 3.73 8.88 -9.89
N LEU A 147 5.04 8.72 -9.68
CA LEU A 147 5.73 7.48 -10.02
C LEU A 147 5.54 6.44 -8.91
N VAL A 148 4.95 5.30 -9.25
CA VAL A 148 4.70 4.18 -8.33
C VAL A 148 5.62 3.01 -8.66
N VAL A 149 6.39 2.56 -7.67
CA VAL A 149 7.24 1.35 -7.74
C VAL A 149 6.54 0.23 -6.99
N ARG A 150 6.03 -0.76 -7.73
CA ARG A 150 5.21 -1.84 -7.18
C ARG A 150 6.00 -3.13 -6.95
N GLY A 151 5.54 -3.97 -6.03
CA GLY A 151 6.16 -5.24 -5.68
C GLY A 151 7.55 -5.08 -5.07
N ALA A 152 7.87 -3.90 -4.54
CA ALA A 152 9.20 -3.52 -4.10
C ALA A 152 9.24 -3.32 -2.58
N GLY A 153 9.37 -4.41 -1.83
CA GLY A 153 9.54 -4.36 -0.39
C GLY A 153 10.91 -3.82 0.03
N ILE A 154 11.01 -3.24 1.23
CA ILE A 154 12.27 -2.79 1.80
C ILE A 154 13.13 -3.99 2.22
N ASP A 155 14.43 -3.90 2.01
CA ASP A 155 15.40 -4.76 2.69
C ASP A 155 15.66 -4.20 4.09
N ARG A 156 15.04 -4.79 5.10
CA ARG A 156 15.14 -4.35 6.50
C ARG A 156 16.56 -4.40 7.08
N ASN A 157 17.47 -5.15 6.44
CA ASN A 157 18.85 -5.30 6.90
C ASN A 157 19.83 -4.30 6.26
N ALA A 158 19.39 -3.54 5.27
CA ALA A 158 20.23 -2.69 4.44
C ALA A 158 19.78 -1.22 4.37
N ALA A 159 19.02 -0.72 5.35
CA ALA A 159 18.70 0.69 5.43
C ALA A 159 19.96 1.53 5.59
N LEU A 160 20.15 2.49 4.71
CA LEU A 160 21.33 3.38 4.73
C LEU A 160 21.01 4.60 5.61
N MET A 161 21.63 4.66 6.76
CA MET A 161 21.54 5.80 7.67
C MET A 161 22.88 6.50 7.80
N THR A 162 22.88 7.82 7.93
CA THR A 162 24.07 8.53 8.39
C THR A 162 24.13 8.54 9.92
N ARG A 163 25.32 8.45 10.46
CA ARG A 163 25.60 8.69 11.91
C ARG A 163 25.85 10.17 12.18
N SER A 164 25.06 11.06 11.59
CA SER A 164 25.11 12.49 11.93
C SER A 164 24.06 12.83 13.00
N ILE A 165 24.31 13.84 13.80
CA ILE A 165 23.32 14.37 14.74
C ILE A 165 22.75 15.65 14.11
N PRO A 166 21.42 15.70 13.83
CA PRO A 166 20.40 14.65 14.02
C PRO A 166 20.54 13.49 13.06
N TRP A 167 20.03 12.32 13.42
CA TRP A 167 19.98 11.15 12.57
C TRP A 167 19.14 11.42 11.32
N GLN A 168 19.64 11.03 10.16
CA GLN A 168 18.92 11.18 8.88
C GLN A 168 18.91 9.88 8.12
N VAL A 169 17.76 9.51 7.60
CA VAL A 169 17.63 8.48 6.56
C VAL A 169 18.02 9.12 5.24
N LEU A 170 19.05 8.61 4.59
CA LEU A 170 19.52 9.11 3.29
C LEU A 170 18.97 8.31 2.13
N ALA A 171 18.79 7.01 2.33
CA ALA A 171 18.34 6.11 1.31
C ALA A 171 17.72 4.86 1.93
N LEU A 172 16.86 4.19 1.17
CA LEU A 172 16.33 2.86 1.45
C LEU A 172 16.85 1.90 0.39
N ARG A 173 17.19 0.68 0.79
CA ARG A 173 17.45 -0.41 -0.13
C ARG A 173 16.21 -1.28 -0.27
N LEU A 174 15.81 -1.56 -1.49
CA LEU A 174 14.73 -2.49 -1.81
C LEU A 174 15.25 -3.92 -1.91
N LYS A 175 14.37 -4.90 -1.73
CA LYS A 175 14.71 -6.33 -1.82
C LYS A 175 15.22 -6.76 -3.21
N ASP A 176 14.84 -6.03 -4.25
CA ASP A 176 15.31 -6.25 -5.62
C ASP A 176 16.68 -5.61 -5.93
N GLY A 177 17.33 -5.05 -4.91
CA GLY A 177 18.66 -4.44 -5.00
C GLY A 177 18.66 -2.95 -5.37
N ARG A 178 17.53 -2.36 -5.80
CA ARG A 178 17.45 -0.92 -6.07
C ARG A 178 17.68 -0.11 -4.80
N THR A 179 18.28 1.07 -4.98
CA THR A 179 18.45 2.05 -3.91
C THR A 179 17.54 3.24 -4.19
N VAL A 180 16.83 3.70 -3.17
CA VAL A 180 15.92 4.85 -3.27
C VAL A 180 16.42 5.96 -2.37
N ARG A 181 16.70 7.13 -2.93
CA ARG A 181 17.18 8.32 -2.23
C ARG A 181 16.08 9.37 -2.11
N GLY A 182 16.05 10.07 -0.98
CA GLY A 182 15.10 11.14 -0.74
C GLY A 182 15.60 12.14 0.29
N ARG A 183 15.01 13.32 0.27
CA ARG A 183 15.23 14.35 1.30
C ARG A 183 14.31 14.13 2.50
N ILE A 184 13.10 13.61 2.22
CA ILE A 184 12.07 13.29 3.22
C ILE A 184 11.59 11.88 2.95
N PHE A 185 11.39 11.10 4.03
CA PHE A 185 10.81 9.77 3.98
C PHE A 185 9.52 9.77 4.80
N ILE A 186 8.46 9.22 4.21
CA ILE A 186 7.15 9.05 4.86
C ILE A 186 6.87 7.56 4.97
N ASP A 187 6.64 7.08 6.18
CA ASP A 187 6.12 5.74 6.43
C ASP A 187 4.59 5.80 6.39
N ALA A 188 4.00 5.15 5.40
CA ALA A 188 2.56 5.02 5.24
C ALA A 188 2.09 3.57 5.37
N SER A 189 2.99 2.68 5.84
CA SER A 189 2.63 1.29 6.09
C SER A 189 1.74 1.16 7.33
N TYR A 190 0.99 0.05 7.40
CA TYR A 190 0.14 -0.22 8.56
C TYR A 190 0.94 -0.60 9.81
N GLU A 191 2.12 -1.17 9.62
CA GLU A 191 2.96 -1.73 10.69
C GLU A 191 4.11 -0.79 11.12
N GLY A 192 4.27 0.37 10.48
CA GLY A 192 5.39 1.27 10.76
C GLY A 192 6.73 0.69 10.30
N ASP A 193 6.78 0.12 9.12
CA ASP A 193 7.93 -0.66 8.60
C ASP A 193 9.25 0.14 8.55
N LEU A 194 9.19 1.47 8.42
CA LEU A 194 10.38 2.32 8.43
C LEU A 194 10.90 2.62 9.84
N LEU A 195 10.08 2.51 10.88
CA LEU A 195 10.47 2.88 12.25
C LEU A 195 11.68 2.08 12.74
N PRO A 196 11.67 0.72 12.71
CA PRO A 196 12.79 -0.07 13.21
C PRO A 196 14.09 0.15 12.43
N ILE A 197 14.00 0.39 11.11
CA ILE A 197 15.19 0.60 10.28
C ILE A 197 15.73 2.03 10.35
N SER A 198 14.91 3.00 10.77
CA SER A 198 15.31 4.40 10.95
C SER A 198 15.78 4.73 12.36
N SER A 199 15.83 3.74 13.26
CA SER A 199 16.19 3.91 14.68
C SER A 199 15.32 4.95 15.41
N VAL A 200 14.09 5.18 14.92
CA VAL A 200 13.11 5.99 15.61
C VAL A 200 12.54 5.16 16.76
N PRO A 201 12.47 5.69 17.98
CA PRO A 201 11.81 4.98 19.08
C PRO A 201 10.34 4.70 18.75
N PHE A 202 9.90 3.49 19.03
CA PHE A 202 8.51 3.07 18.86
C PHE A 202 8.13 2.06 19.93
N THR A 203 6.86 1.91 20.19
CA THR A 203 6.29 0.91 21.10
C THR A 203 5.50 -0.11 20.32
N LEU A 204 5.45 -1.34 20.83
CA LEU A 204 4.63 -2.42 20.30
C LEU A 204 3.62 -2.85 21.34
N GLY A 205 2.41 -3.13 20.89
CA GLY A 205 1.34 -3.59 21.76
C GLY A 205 0.67 -2.44 22.52
N ARG A 206 0.16 -2.76 23.69
CA ARG A 206 -0.65 -1.88 24.50
C ARG A 206 0.13 -1.54 25.78
N GLU A 207 0.33 -0.26 26.03
CA GLU A 207 1.02 0.22 27.22
C GLU A 207 0.14 0.11 28.48
N ALA A 208 0.76 0.27 29.63
CA ALA A 208 0.06 0.25 30.90
C ALA A 208 -0.72 1.55 31.15
N ASN A 209 -1.86 1.47 31.82
CA ASN A 209 -2.67 2.64 32.19
C ASN A 209 -1.86 3.74 32.91
N SER A 210 -0.84 3.36 33.66
CA SER A 210 -0.01 4.27 34.46
C SER A 210 0.98 5.08 33.64
N GLU A 211 1.23 4.71 32.39
CA GLU A 211 2.24 5.39 31.56
C GLU A 211 1.75 6.78 31.13
N HIS A 212 0.46 6.89 30.80
CA HIS A 212 -0.16 8.14 30.36
C HIS A 212 -1.37 8.55 31.21
N ASP A 213 -1.52 7.97 32.39
CA ASP A 213 -2.64 8.21 33.33
C ASP A 213 -4.03 7.95 32.69
N GLU A 214 -4.12 6.91 31.86
CA GLU A 214 -5.33 6.52 31.15
C GLU A 214 -6.11 5.46 31.94
N THR A 215 -7.45 5.43 31.80
CA THR A 215 -8.30 4.49 32.57
C THR A 215 -8.73 3.26 31.77
N LEU A 216 -8.60 3.26 30.46
CA LEU A 216 -9.12 2.24 29.56
C LEU A 216 -8.06 1.54 28.70
N ASP A 217 -6.81 1.85 28.93
CA ASP A 217 -5.69 1.19 28.29
C ASP A 217 -5.17 -0.02 29.09
N GLY A 218 -4.04 -0.60 28.73
CA GLY A 218 -3.47 -1.74 29.42
C GLY A 218 -4.38 -2.98 29.43
N VAL A 219 -4.28 -3.78 30.51
CA VAL A 219 -5.04 -5.02 30.66
C VAL A 219 -6.42 -4.75 31.28
N GLN A 220 -7.48 -4.93 30.53
CA GLN A 220 -8.86 -4.58 30.87
C GLN A 220 -9.77 -5.77 31.20
N LEU A 221 -9.29 -6.80 31.89
CA LEU A 221 -10.06 -8.02 32.18
C LEU A 221 -11.42 -7.79 32.86
N LYS A 222 -11.50 -6.81 33.76
CA LYS A 222 -12.73 -6.53 34.53
C LYS A 222 -13.64 -5.48 33.90
N ARG A 223 -13.11 -4.64 33.00
CA ARG A 223 -13.83 -3.52 32.40
C ARG A 223 -14.16 -3.68 30.95
N ALA A 224 -13.58 -4.67 30.29
CA ALA A 224 -13.88 -4.98 28.90
C ALA A 224 -15.37 -5.35 28.76
N ARG A 225 -16.06 -4.67 27.86
CA ARG A 225 -17.49 -4.95 27.58
C ARG A 225 -17.69 -6.33 26.96
N HIS A 226 -16.72 -6.78 26.20
CA HIS A 226 -16.68 -8.10 25.58
C HIS A 226 -15.32 -8.72 25.85
N HIS A 227 -15.27 -9.69 26.74
CA HIS A 227 -14.05 -10.43 27.02
C HIS A 227 -13.72 -11.35 25.86
N GLN A 228 -12.62 -11.09 25.18
CA GLN A 228 -12.08 -11.96 24.14
C GLN A 228 -11.01 -12.90 24.71
N PHE A 229 -10.44 -12.57 25.87
CA PHE A 229 -9.38 -13.34 26.52
C PHE A 229 -9.71 -13.63 27.97
N ASN A 230 -9.52 -14.88 28.39
CA ASN A 230 -9.73 -15.32 29.77
C ASN A 230 -8.50 -15.08 30.68
N THR A 231 -7.37 -14.75 30.08
CA THR A 231 -6.12 -14.47 30.77
C THR A 231 -5.55 -13.13 30.31
N PRO A 232 -4.77 -12.40 31.16
CA PRO A 232 -4.08 -11.21 30.75
C PRO A 232 -3.20 -11.51 29.53
N VAL A 233 -3.32 -10.66 28.50
CA VAL A 233 -2.35 -10.62 27.41
C VAL A 233 -1.23 -9.75 27.94
N SER A 234 -0.03 -10.26 27.98
CA SER A 234 1.15 -9.47 28.36
C SER A 234 1.29 -8.29 27.40
N ALA A 235 1.49 -7.11 27.96
CA ALA A 235 1.90 -5.92 27.20
C ALA A 235 3.26 -6.14 26.56
#